data_5b8bd7c8e292d64814f4613e5be9c5d9
#
_entry.id   5b8bd7c8e292d64814f4613e5be9c5d9
#
_cell.length_a   1.000
_cell.length_b   1.000
_cell.length_c   1.000
_cell.angle_alpha   90.00
_cell.angle_beta   90.00
_cell.angle_gamma   90.00
#
_symmetry.space_group_name_H-M   'P 1'
#
loop_
_entity.id
_entity.type
_entity.pdbx_description
1 polymer ?
#
loop_
_entity_poly.entity_id
_entity_poly.type
_entity_poly.pdbx_seq_one_letter_code
_entity_poly.pdbx_strand_id
1 'polypeptide(L)'
;MNGIFKPLFSLLLLALAACQPALNWRESRSDASPLSALLPCKPDRATREVPMAGQTVTLDMLGCDAAGATFAISHTQLSDPMQAGPALAGWRTAVLANIRAAEVVETPFALPGSLGLPQAVRLRMQGQRTDGRAVSAQAVWFAYVNRGAVDVFHAVVYADHPDETVVNTFFDGLRLP
;
A
#
# COMPACT_ATOMS: atom_id res chain seq x y z
N MET A 1 25.78 -14.71 65.48
CA MET A 1 26.53 -14.63 64.22
C MET A 1 25.53 -14.74 63.10
N ASN A 2 25.16 -13.60 62.51
CA ASN A 2 24.08 -13.45 61.56
C ASN A 2 24.61 -13.48 60.14
N GLY A 3 24.28 -14.54 59.41
CA GLY A 3 24.60 -14.66 57.98
C GLY A 3 23.54 -13.98 57.14
N ILE A 4 23.92 -12.90 56.49
CA ILE A 4 23.12 -12.14 55.53
C ILE A 4 23.22 -12.85 54.20
N PHE A 5 22.15 -13.58 53.76
CA PHE A 5 21.96 -13.98 52.36
C PHE A 5 21.03 -12.97 51.70
N LYS A 6 21.56 -12.04 50.95
CA LYS A 6 20.80 -11.10 50.11
C LYS A 6 20.42 -11.77 48.78
N PRO A 7 19.22 -11.45 48.26
CA PRO A 7 18.70 -12.10 47.07
C PRO A 7 19.33 -11.53 45.80
N LEU A 8 20.15 -12.35 45.16
CA LEU A 8 20.72 -12.07 43.81
C LEU A 8 19.79 -12.54 42.70
N PHE A 9 18.50 -12.74 43.01
CA PHE A 9 17.54 -13.36 42.07
C PHE A 9 16.61 -12.36 41.36
N SER A 10 16.78 -11.03 41.59
CA SER A 10 15.82 -10.02 41.08
C SER A 10 16.25 -9.29 39.84
N LEU A 11 17.39 -9.63 39.21
CA LEU A 11 17.95 -8.85 38.07
C LEU A 11 17.90 -9.57 36.71
N LEU A 12 17.25 -10.75 36.63
CA LEU A 12 17.23 -11.54 35.40
C LEU A 12 15.90 -11.48 34.63
N LEU A 13 14.97 -10.60 35.04
CA LEU A 13 13.62 -10.54 34.42
C LEU A 13 13.40 -9.33 33.49
N LEU A 14 14.42 -8.50 33.18
CA LEU A 14 14.24 -7.31 32.33
C LEU A 14 14.82 -7.42 30.93
N ALA A 15 15.22 -8.57 30.45
CA ALA A 15 15.86 -8.72 29.14
C ALA A 15 14.98 -9.36 28.05
N LEU A 16 13.66 -9.43 28.26
CA LEU A 16 12.69 -9.77 27.22
C LEU A 16 12.11 -8.47 26.61
N ALA A 17 12.95 -7.51 26.28
CA ALA A 17 12.59 -6.48 25.31
C ALA A 17 12.38 -7.21 23.98
N ALA A 18 11.13 -7.53 23.69
CA ALA A 18 10.71 -8.18 22.47
C ALA A 18 11.23 -7.35 21.28
N CYS A 19 12.25 -7.85 20.58
CA CYS A 19 12.54 -7.44 19.21
C CYS A 19 11.31 -7.81 18.38
N GLN A 20 10.34 -6.92 18.31
CA GLN A 20 9.31 -7.01 17.28
C GLN A 20 10.03 -6.82 15.96
N PRO A 21 9.99 -7.78 15.03
CA PRO A 21 10.60 -7.58 13.74
C PRO A 21 9.99 -6.32 13.10
N ALA A 22 10.83 -5.45 12.55
CA ALA A 22 10.39 -4.22 11.91
C ALA A 22 9.37 -4.46 10.79
N LEU A 23 9.33 -5.67 10.25
CA LEU A 23 8.39 -6.16 9.23
C LEU A 23 7.77 -7.48 9.70
N ASN A 24 6.44 -7.53 9.73
CA ASN A 24 5.67 -8.73 10.06
C ASN A 24 4.69 -9.01 8.92
N TRP A 25 5.21 -9.57 7.84
CA TRP A 25 4.47 -9.86 6.62
C TRP A 25 3.27 -10.76 6.86
N ARG A 26 2.12 -10.34 6.37
CA ARG A 26 0.86 -11.08 6.47
C ARG A 26 -0.02 -10.87 5.26
N GLU A 27 -0.70 -11.91 4.85
CA GLU A 27 -1.73 -11.80 3.83
C GLU A 27 -2.92 -11.00 4.40
N SER A 28 -3.39 -10.05 3.63
CA SER A 28 -4.50 -9.16 3.97
C SER A 28 -5.47 -9.07 2.79
N ARG A 29 -6.76 -9.04 3.10
CA ARG A 29 -7.85 -8.87 2.13
C ARG A 29 -8.85 -7.86 2.66
N SER A 30 -9.50 -7.15 1.76
CA SER A 30 -10.75 -6.44 2.04
C SER A 30 -11.93 -7.29 1.62
N ASP A 31 -13.02 -7.27 2.37
CA ASP A 31 -14.25 -7.99 2.01
C ASP A 31 -14.89 -7.41 0.74
N ALA A 32 -14.60 -6.14 0.46
CA ALA A 32 -15.07 -5.42 -0.73
C ALA A 32 -14.23 -5.70 -1.98
N SER A 33 -13.07 -6.38 -1.88
CA SER A 33 -12.08 -6.48 -2.94
C SER A 33 -11.68 -7.92 -3.23
N PRO A 34 -11.56 -8.33 -4.51
CA PRO A 34 -11.04 -9.64 -4.88
C PRO A 34 -9.52 -9.77 -4.66
N LEU A 35 -8.80 -8.65 -4.44
CA LEU A 35 -7.35 -8.61 -4.28
C LEU A 35 -6.94 -9.13 -2.90
N SER A 36 -5.98 -10.04 -2.86
CA SER A 36 -5.16 -10.29 -1.67
C SER A 36 -3.79 -9.63 -1.81
N ALA A 37 -3.23 -9.22 -0.70
CA ALA A 37 -1.94 -8.53 -0.66
C ALA A 37 -1.13 -8.95 0.55
N LEU A 38 0.19 -9.00 0.38
CA LEU A 38 1.14 -9.20 1.46
C LEU A 38 1.52 -7.83 2.04
N LEU A 39 1.10 -7.54 3.27
CA LEU A 39 1.42 -6.29 3.97
C LEU A 39 2.44 -6.54 5.10
N PRO A 40 3.41 -5.62 5.32
CA PRO A 40 4.46 -5.80 6.32
C PRO A 40 4.00 -5.57 7.76
N CYS A 41 2.74 -5.22 7.97
CA CYS A 41 2.13 -4.91 9.27
C CYS A 41 0.63 -5.19 9.25
N LYS A 42 -0.02 -5.18 10.41
CA LYS A 42 -1.47 -5.27 10.51
C LYS A 42 -2.08 -3.98 9.92
N PRO A 43 -2.87 -4.06 8.83
CA PRO A 43 -3.43 -2.87 8.24
C PRO A 43 -4.60 -2.30 9.03
N ASP A 44 -4.68 -0.98 9.05
CA ASP A 44 -5.89 -0.24 9.32
C ASP A 44 -6.78 -0.23 8.07
N ARG A 45 -8.08 -0.02 8.27
CA ARG A 45 -9.09 0.04 7.22
C ARG A 45 -9.75 1.41 7.24
N ALA A 46 -9.99 1.97 6.05
CA ALA A 46 -10.74 3.20 5.90
C ALA A 46 -11.55 3.18 4.61
N THR A 47 -12.60 3.98 4.57
CA THR A 47 -13.38 4.23 3.35
C THR A 47 -13.45 5.73 3.11
N ARG A 48 -13.47 6.13 1.85
CA ARG A 48 -13.59 7.54 1.48
C ARG A 48 -14.36 7.70 0.18
N GLU A 49 -15.29 8.65 0.13
CA GLU A 49 -15.92 9.05 -1.12
C GLU A 49 -15.04 10.00 -1.92
N VAL A 50 -14.88 9.69 -3.22
CA VAL A 50 -14.08 10.49 -4.16
C VAL A 50 -14.76 10.58 -5.52
N PRO A 51 -14.58 11.67 -6.27
CA PRO A 51 -14.97 11.73 -7.67
C PRO A 51 -14.02 10.88 -8.53
N MET A 52 -14.56 10.00 -9.36
CA MET A 52 -13.79 9.16 -10.28
C MET A 52 -14.63 8.82 -11.51
N ALA A 53 -14.06 8.98 -12.71
CA ALA A 53 -14.73 8.68 -13.98
C ALA A 53 -16.13 9.33 -14.10
N GLY A 54 -16.28 10.58 -13.62
CA GLY A 54 -17.54 11.34 -13.71
C GLY A 54 -18.61 10.97 -12.69
N GLN A 55 -18.31 10.11 -11.73
CA GLN A 55 -19.23 9.71 -10.65
C GLN A 55 -18.55 9.79 -9.29
N THR A 56 -19.32 9.77 -8.21
CA THR A 56 -18.80 9.58 -6.85
C THR A 56 -18.70 8.10 -6.56
N VAL A 57 -17.55 7.64 -6.12
CA VAL A 57 -17.29 6.26 -5.74
C VAL A 57 -16.75 6.17 -4.32
N THR A 58 -16.99 5.05 -3.66
CA THR A 58 -16.36 4.73 -2.39
C THR A 58 -15.03 4.03 -2.63
N LEU A 59 -13.93 4.61 -2.14
CA LEU A 59 -12.64 3.93 -2.06
C LEU A 59 -12.56 3.14 -0.77
N ASP A 60 -12.33 1.85 -0.87
CA ASP A 60 -11.89 1.00 0.24
C ASP A 60 -10.37 1.04 0.33
N MET A 61 -9.85 1.28 1.52
CA MET A 61 -8.41 1.45 1.74
C MET A 61 -7.93 0.53 2.84
N LEU A 62 -6.78 -0.11 2.59
CA LEU A 62 -5.97 -0.82 3.58
C LEU A 62 -4.62 -0.16 3.65
N GLY A 63 -4.10 0.10 4.84
CA GLY A 63 -2.76 0.68 4.96
C GLY A 63 -2.15 0.46 6.32
N CYS A 64 -0.82 0.49 6.37
CA CYS A 64 -0.09 0.42 7.62
C CYS A 64 1.32 1.02 7.48
N ASP A 65 1.90 1.40 8.61
CA ASP A 65 3.26 1.93 8.69
C ASP A 65 4.21 0.90 9.27
N ALA A 66 5.32 0.66 8.58
CA ALA A 66 6.39 -0.23 9.03
C ALA A 66 7.74 0.19 8.45
N ALA A 67 8.81 0.02 9.20
CA ALA A 67 10.19 0.29 8.79
C ALA A 67 10.39 1.67 8.13
N GLY A 68 9.72 2.72 8.63
CA GLY A 68 9.84 4.09 8.10
C GLY A 68 9.10 4.32 6.77
N ALA A 69 8.25 3.40 6.34
CA ALA A 69 7.43 3.50 5.14
C ALA A 69 5.95 3.30 5.43
N THR A 70 5.10 3.95 4.63
CA THR A 70 3.65 3.75 4.60
C THR A 70 3.30 2.87 3.41
N PHE A 71 2.61 1.77 3.64
CA PHE A 71 2.08 0.87 2.63
C PHE A 71 0.58 1.02 2.55
N ALA A 72 0.04 1.24 1.37
CA ALA A 72 -1.40 1.40 1.19
C ALA A 72 -1.90 0.75 -0.09
N ILE A 73 -3.11 0.23 -0.02
CA ILE A 73 -3.87 -0.28 -1.15
C ILE A 73 -5.23 0.38 -1.11
N SER A 74 -5.65 0.92 -2.24
CA SER A 74 -6.97 1.49 -2.43
C SER A 74 -7.67 0.80 -3.58
N HIS A 75 -8.97 0.60 -3.45
CA HIS A 75 -9.81 -0.14 -4.37
C HIS A 75 -11.17 0.51 -4.50
N THR A 76 -11.74 0.47 -5.70
CA THR A 76 -13.18 0.69 -5.92
C THR A 76 -13.66 -0.15 -7.09
N GLN A 77 -14.96 -0.42 -7.15
CA GLN A 77 -15.59 -1.11 -8.25
C GLN A 77 -16.42 -0.12 -9.09
N LEU A 78 -16.27 -0.22 -10.41
CA LEU A 78 -17.08 0.51 -11.39
C LEU A 78 -17.98 -0.47 -12.13
N SER A 79 -19.23 -0.08 -12.36
CA SER A 79 -20.21 -0.93 -13.05
C SER A 79 -19.92 -1.13 -14.53
N ASP A 80 -19.26 -0.15 -15.16
CA ASP A 80 -18.89 -0.18 -16.57
C ASP A 80 -17.39 -0.47 -16.76
N PRO A 81 -17.00 -1.64 -17.28
CA PRO A 81 -15.61 -1.98 -17.55
C PRO A 81 -14.87 -1.00 -18.48
N MET A 82 -15.58 -0.30 -19.35
CA MET A 82 -14.99 0.69 -20.25
C MET A 82 -14.43 1.91 -19.51
N GLN A 83 -14.86 2.13 -18.27
CA GLN A 83 -14.37 3.21 -17.42
C GLN A 83 -13.02 2.90 -16.75
N ALA A 84 -12.51 1.67 -16.84
CA ALA A 84 -11.24 1.29 -16.18
C ALA A 84 -10.06 2.18 -16.61
N GLY A 85 -9.83 2.35 -17.92
CA GLY A 85 -8.75 3.18 -18.43
C GLY A 85 -8.85 4.64 -18.00
N PRO A 86 -9.97 5.33 -18.26
CA PRO A 86 -10.21 6.70 -17.78
C PRO A 86 -10.06 6.86 -16.26
N ALA A 87 -10.56 5.91 -15.47
CA ALA A 87 -10.46 5.94 -14.01
C ALA A 87 -9.00 5.85 -13.54
N LEU A 88 -8.22 4.88 -14.06
CA LEU A 88 -6.80 4.74 -13.73
C LEU A 88 -6.00 5.97 -14.13
N ALA A 89 -6.23 6.54 -15.32
CA ALA A 89 -5.55 7.75 -15.79
C ALA A 89 -5.86 8.95 -14.90
N GLY A 90 -7.12 9.19 -14.58
CA GLY A 90 -7.55 10.28 -13.69
C GLY A 90 -7.00 10.11 -12.28
N TRP A 91 -7.03 8.89 -11.74
CA TRP A 91 -6.50 8.59 -10.42
C TRP A 91 -4.99 8.84 -10.33
N ARG A 92 -4.24 8.35 -11.34
CA ARG A 92 -2.81 8.65 -11.45
C ARG A 92 -2.53 10.14 -11.44
N THR A 93 -3.25 10.91 -12.27
CA THR A 93 -3.12 12.38 -12.32
C THR A 93 -3.35 13.02 -10.95
N ALA A 94 -4.39 12.59 -10.24
CA ALA A 94 -4.70 13.11 -8.90
C ALA A 94 -3.60 12.78 -7.87
N VAL A 95 -3.05 11.56 -7.90
CA VAL A 95 -1.96 11.15 -6.99
C VAL A 95 -0.70 11.98 -7.26
N LEU A 96 -0.31 12.14 -8.53
CA LEU A 96 0.86 12.95 -8.91
C LEU A 96 0.70 14.41 -8.45
N ALA A 97 -0.48 14.98 -8.62
CA ALA A 97 -0.78 16.35 -8.17
C ALA A 97 -0.73 16.48 -6.64
N ASN A 98 -1.30 15.51 -5.92
CA ASN A 98 -1.37 15.53 -4.45
C ASN A 98 0.00 15.55 -3.78
N ILE A 99 0.97 14.83 -4.32
CA ILE A 99 2.34 14.83 -3.80
C ILE A 99 3.27 15.80 -4.53
N ARG A 100 2.74 16.62 -5.44
CA ARG A 100 3.56 17.52 -6.29
C ARG A 100 4.71 16.75 -6.92
N ALA A 101 4.38 15.62 -7.56
CA ALA A 101 5.37 14.67 -8.05
C ALA A 101 6.33 15.32 -9.06
N ALA A 102 7.61 15.01 -8.90
CA ALA A 102 8.69 15.31 -9.81
C ALA A 102 9.49 14.01 -10.09
N GLU A 103 10.38 14.04 -11.07
CA GLU A 103 11.26 12.90 -11.40
C GLU A 103 10.49 11.57 -11.56
N VAL A 104 9.38 11.63 -12.31
CA VAL A 104 8.50 10.48 -12.50
C VAL A 104 9.11 9.53 -13.53
N VAL A 105 9.36 8.28 -13.13
CA VAL A 105 9.75 7.18 -14.00
C VAL A 105 8.60 6.19 -14.10
N GLU A 106 8.15 5.92 -15.30
CA GLU A 106 7.02 5.04 -15.59
C GLU A 106 7.50 3.75 -16.26
N THR A 107 6.95 2.63 -15.84
CA THR A 107 7.12 1.32 -16.48
C THR A 107 5.77 0.61 -16.58
N PRO A 108 5.54 -0.24 -17.59
CA PRO A 108 4.35 -1.09 -17.62
C PRO A 108 4.26 -1.95 -16.38
N PHE A 109 3.03 -2.17 -15.90
CA PHE A 109 2.76 -3.08 -14.79
C PHE A 109 1.72 -4.12 -15.23
N ALA A 110 2.00 -5.37 -14.96
CA ALA A 110 1.07 -6.47 -15.21
C ALA A 110 1.01 -7.38 -13.99
N LEU A 111 -0.20 -7.65 -13.52
CA LEU A 111 -0.48 -8.65 -12.51
C LEU A 111 -1.23 -9.81 -13.17
N PRO A 112 -0.90 -11.08 -12.92
CA PRO A 112 -1.66 -12.20 -13.46
C PRO A 112 -3.17 -12.03 -13.22
N GLY A 113 -3.98 -12.14 -14.27
CA GLY A 113 -5.42 -11.91 -14.24
C GLY A 113 -5.87 -10.45 -14.43
N SER A 114 -4.98 -9.47 -14.34
CA SER A 114 -5.36 -8.06 -14.58
C SER A 114 -5.62 -7.75 -16.06
N LEU A 115 -6.39 -6.69 -16.29
CA LEU A 115 -6.60 -6.16 -17.64
C LEU A 115 -5.30 -5.58 -18.20
N GLY A 116 -4.97 -5.93 -19.44
CA GLY A 116 -3.83 -5.38 -20.19
C GLY A 116 -4.13 -3.97 -20.73
N LEU A 117 -4.16 -2.98 -19.83
CA LEU A 117 -4.44 -1.59 -20.17
C LEU A 117 -3.14 -0.77 -20.24
N PRO A 118 -3.03 0.19 -21.18
CA PRO A 118 -1.88 1.12 -21.21
C PRO A 118 -1.73 1.94 -19.91
N GLN A 119 -2.82 2.12 -19.16
CA GLN A 119 -2.85 2.80 -17.88
C GLN A 119 -2.42 1.92 -16.70
N ALA A 120 -2.23 0.60 -16.92
CA ALA A 120 -1.65 -0.29 -15.92
C ALA A 120 -0.14 -0.08 -15.87
N VAL A 121 0.31 0.71 -14.90
CA VAL A 121 1.71 1.19 -14.80
C VAL A 121 2.24 1.08 -13.39
N ARG A 122 3.57 0.97 -13.28
CA ARG A 122 4.32 1.23 -12.05
C ARG A 122 5.05 2.56 -12.20
N LEU A 123 4.89 3.43 -11.23
CA LEU A 123 5.61 4.69 -11.14
C LEU A 123 6.59 4.66 -9.98
N ARG A 124 7.76 5.24 -10.22
CA ARG A 124 8.68 5.73 -9.18
C ARG A 124 8.72 7.24 -9.29
N MET A 125 8.58 7.93 -8.18
CA MET A 125 8.46 9.38 -8.17
C MET A 125 9.02 9.99 -6.89
N GLN A 126 9.53 11.19 -7.01
CA GLN A 126 9.84 12.07 -5.88
C GLN A 126 8.70 13.07 -5.73
N GLY A 127 8.39 13.48 -4.51
CA GLY A 127 7.34 14.44 -4.26
C GLY A 127 7.49 15.10 -2.90
N GLN A 128 6.42 15.72 -2.45
CA GLN A 128 6.36 16.38 -1.14
C GLN A 128 5.10 15.95 -0.38
N ARG A 129 5.25 15.72 0.91
CA ARG A 129 4.14 15.56 1.84
C ARG A 129 3.42 16.90 2.03
N THR A 130 2.24 16.86 2.63
CA THR A 130 1.45 18.09 2.93
C THR A 130 2.18 19.07 3.85
N ASP A 131 3.11 18.58 4.67
CA ASP A 131 3.96 19.39 5.56
C ASP A 131 5.22 19.93 4.84
N GLY A 132 5.37 19.69 3.53
CA GLY A 132 6.49 20.16 2.71
C GLY A 132 7.74 19.27 2.74
N ARG A 133 7.77 18.21 3.55
CA ARG A 133 8.90 17.27 3.55
C ARG A 133 8.94 16.46 2.26
N ALA A 134 10.13 16.21 1.77
CA ALA A 134 10.33 15.32 0.62
C ALA A 134 9.83 13.90 0.93
N VAL A 135 9.34 13.22 -0.09
CA VAL A 135 8.92 11.82 -0.02
C VAL A 135 9.23 11.13 -1.34
N SER A 136 9.79 9.93 -1.26
CA SER A 136 9.83 9.00 -2.39
C SER A 136 8.55 8.18 -2.39
N ALA A 137 7.95 7.98 -3.56
CA ALA A 137 6.79 7.11 -3.72
C ALA A 137 7.01 6.11 -4.85
N GLN A 138 6.55 4.89 -4.64
CA GLN A 138 6.39 3.90 -5.69
C GLN A 138 4.96 3.42 -5.68
N ALA A 139 4.33 3.38 -6.85
CA ALA A 139 2.92 3.03 -6.94
C ALA A 139 2.63 2.21 -8.19
N VAL A 140 1.60 1.36 -8.11
CA VAL A 140 1.07 0.61 -9.24
C VAL A 140 -0.42 0.88 -9.39
N TRP A 141 -0.88 0.95 -10.64
CA TRP A 141 -2.30 1.02 -11.00
C TRP A 141 -2.63 -0.16 -11.90
N PHE A 142 -3.74 -0.82 -11.66
CA PHE A 142 -4.23 -1.92 -12.47
C PHE A 142 -5.73 -2.11 -12.29
N ALA A 143 -6.34 -2.93 -13.17
CA ALA A 143 -7.76 -3.23 -13.12
C ALA A 143 -8.01 -4.72 -13.33
N TYR A 144 -9.15 -5.20 -12.85
CA TYR A 144 -9.59 -6.58 -12.96
C TYR A 144 -11.10 -6.65 -13.25
N VAL A 145 -11.51 -7.43 -14.26
CA VAL A 145 -12.93 -7.64 -14.52
C VAL A 145 -13.49 -8.67 -13.56
N ASN A 146 -14.55 -8.31 -12.87
CA ASN A 146 -15.18 -9.12 -11.86
C ASN A 146 -16.70 -9.13 -12.07
N ARG A 147 -17.25 -10.26 -12.55
CA ARG A 147 -18.69 -10.47 -12.75
C ARG A 147 -19.40 -9.39 -13.58
N GLY A 148 -18.75 -8.89 -14.63
CA GLY A 148 -19.29 -7.87 -15.51
C GLY A 148 -19.07 -6.43 -15.07
N ALA A 149 -18.54 -6.20 -13.89
CA ALA A 149 -18.02 -4.92 -13.40
C ALA A 149 -16.48 -4.89 -13.51
N VAL A 150 -15.85 -3.78 -13.16
CA VAL A 150 -14.40 -3.67 -13.10
C VAL A 150 -13.95 -3.13 -11.75
N ASP A 151 -13.05 -3.86 -11.13
CA ASP A 151 -12.32 -3.43 -9.95
C ASP A 151 -11.08 -2.65 -10.40
N VAL A 152 -10.87 -1.46 -9.88
CA VAL A 152 -9.69 -0.63 -10.13
C VAL A 152 -8.89 -0.46 -8.84
N PHE A 153 -7.58 -0.54 -8.95
CA PHE A 153 -6.65 -0.62 -7.82
C PHE A 153 -5.53 0.39 -7.94
N HIS A 154 -5.13 0.88 -6.79
CA HIS A 154 -3.90 1.64 -6.59
C HIS A 154 -3.20 1.08 -5.35
N ALA A 155 -1.99 0.57 -5.52
CA ALA A 155 -1.14 0.18 -4.40
C ALA A 155 0.11 1.06 -4.38
N VAL A 156 0.52 1.53 -3.20
CA VAL A 156 1.58 2.54 -3.06
C VAL A 156 2.42 2.31 -1.82
N VAL A 157 3.70 2.62 -1.94
CA VAL A 157 4.64 2.75 -0.82
C VAL A 157 5.18 4.17 -0.80
N TYR A 158 5.05 4.85 0.34
CA TYR A 158 5.67 6.15 0.62
C TYR A 158 6.79 5.97 1.64
N ALA A 159 7.98 6.46 1.35
CA ALA A 159 9.12 6.42 2.27
C ALA A 159 10.05 7.61 2.01
N ASP A 160 10.78 8.04 3.02
CA ASP A 160 11.85 9.04 2.82
C ASP A 160 13.05 8.38 2.13
N HIS A 161 13.35 7.13 2.51
CA HIS A 161 14.40 6.29 1.92
C HIS A 161 13.85 4.88 1.68
N PRO A 162 13.30 4.59 0.48
CA PRO A 162 12.70 3.28 0.20
C PRO A 162 13.75 2.17 0.16
N ASP A 163 13.47 1.07 0.86
CA ASP A 163 14.18 -0.20 0.67
C ASP A 163 13.55 -0.95 -0.51
N GLU A 164 14.28 -1.07 -1.59
CA GLU A 164 13.78 -1.70 -2.83
C GLU A 164 13.37 -3.16 -2.62
N THR A 165 14.04 -3.91 -1.74
CA THR A 165 13.66 -5.29 -1.43
C THR A 165 12.29 -5.35 -0.76
N VAL A 166 12.05 -4.47 0.20
CA VAL A 166 10.77 -4.36 0.92
C VAL A 166 9.66 -3.91 -0.03
N VAL A 167 9.93 -2.89 -0.85
CA VAL A 167 8.98 -2.37 -1.85
C VAL A 167 8.61 -3.45 -2.86
N ASN A 168 9.60 -4.18 -3.40
CA ASN A 168 9.33 -5.26 -4.34
C ASN A 168 8.55 -6.41 -3.68
N THR A 169 8.89 -6.81 -2.45
CA THR A 169 8.13 -7.82 -1.70
C THR A 169 6.65 -7.45 -1.57
N PHE A 170 6.34 -6.18 -1.33
CA PHE A 170 4.96 -5.70 -1.27
C PHE A 170 4.24 -5.82 -2.62
N PHE A 171 4.83 -5.32 -3.72
CA PHE A 171 4.19 -5.40 -5.04
C PHE A 171 4.11 -6.83 -5.57
N ASP A 172 5.15 -7.63 -5.34
CA ASP A 172 5.17 -9.06 -5.70
C ASP A 172 4.22 -9.89 -4.82
N GLY A 173 3.74 -9.33 -3.72
CA GLY A 173 2.74 -9.94 -2.84
C GLY A 173 1.28 -9.69 -3.25
N LEU A 174 1.02 -8.91 -4.31
CA LEU A 174 -0.34 -8.68 -4.83
C LEU A 174 -0.83 -9.92 -5.60
N ARG A 175 -2.06 -10.34 -5.36
CA ARG A 175 -2.69 -11.50 -6.03
C ARG A 175 -4.14 -11.22 -6.35
N LEU A 176 -4.53 -11.46 -7.60
CA LEU A 176 -5.92 -11.60 -8.03
C LEU A 176 -6.36 -13.07 -7.98
N PRO A 177 -7.66 -13.37 -7.95
CA PRO A 177 -8.20 -14.74 -7.97
C PRO A 177 -7.74 -15.56 -9.17
#